data_d75410b0afd1e414d170315e6cd931a5
#
_entry.id   d75410b0afd1e414d170315e6cd931a5
#
_cell.length_a   1.000
_cell.length_b   1.000
_cell.length_c   1.000
_cell.angle_alpha   90.00
_cell.angle_beta   90.00
_cell.angle_gamma   90.00
#
_symmetry.space_group_name_H-M   'P 1'
#
loop_
_entity.id
_entity.type
_entity.pdbx_description
1 polymer ?
#
loop_
_entity_poly.entity_id
_entity_poly.type
_entity_poly.pdbx_seq_one_letter_code
_entity_poly.pdbx_strand_id
1 'polypeptide(L)'
;MSRRHALNHAQAQMLWNPQRDETLLWQGKPDALVLARTAFRARIVAGYFLALTALALVFGGGTGAIFMLLAGLATLAILHGLAYLSARTTTYLLTDRRVILHIGMAIEKTINLPLRQIGAAHLSDKGGGYGEIALEPAAEHTLGYALLWPHARPWRYAHPQPMLRAVPAASPVAEKLARAVAAHQAIERGELPARTPQPAKPRVEGAPVEGALA
;
A
#
# COMPACT_ATOMS: atom_id res chain seq x y z
N MET A 1 11.18 -17.69 12.13
CA MET A 1 10.93 -16.32 11.67
C MET A 1 11.68 -15.92 10.37
N SER A 2 12.76 -16.59 10.00
CA SER A 2 13.66 -16.21 8.89
C SER A 2 13.12 -16.46 7.46
N ARG A 3 12.40 -17.56 7.19
CA ARG A 3 11.98 -17.92 5.81
C ARG A 3 10.93 -16.98 5.19
N ARG A 4 10.01 -16.45 5.98
CA ARG A 4 8.99 -15.50 5.47
C ARG A 4 9.61 -14.15 5.06
N HIS A 5 10.67 -13.70 5.75
CA HIS A 5 11.40 -12.48 5.41
C HIS A 5 12.18 -12.65 4.09
N ALA A 6 12.83 -13.79 3.88
CA ALA A 6 13.58 -14.08 2.66
C ALA A 6 12.68 -14.17 1.41
N LEU A 7 11.50 -14.82 1.52
CA LEU A 7 10.52 -14.90 0.43
C LEU A 7 9.93 -13.53 0.09
N ASN A 8 9.72 -12.65 1.09
CA ASN A 8 9.25 -11.29 0.85
C ASN A 8 10.29 -10.44 0.11
N HIS A 9 11.57 -10.61 0.40
CA HIS A 9 12.65 -9.92 -0.31
C HIS A 9 12.80 -10.40 -1.75
N ALA A 10 12.70 -11.70 -2.01
CA ALA A 10 12.76 -12.25 -3.36
C ALA A 10 11.57 -11.80 -4.23
N GLN A 11 10.35 -11.80 -3.66
CA GLN A 11 9.16 -11.27 -4.35
C GLN A 11 9.26 -9.76 -4.62
N ALA A 12 9.81 -8.99 -3.68
CA ALA A 12 10.04 -7.56 -3.88
C ALA A 12 11.02 -7.30 -5.03
N GLN A 13 12.07 -8.10 -5.15
CA GLN A 13 13.05 -7.98 -6.23
C GLN A 13 12.46 -8.30 -7.62
N MET A 14 11.44 -9.18 -7.69
CA MET A 14 10.73 -9.45 -8.95
C MET A 14 9.79 -8.31 -9.36
N LEU A 15 9.18 -7.63 -8.39
CA LEU A 15 8.27 -6.50 -8.61
C LEU A 15 9.00 -5.16 -8.80
N TRP A 16 10.23 -5.12 -8.40
CA TRP A 16 11.08 -3.94 -8.43
C TRP A 16 12.25 -4.18 -9.38
N ASN A 17 12.26 -3.46 -10.50
CA ASN A 17 13.42 -3.38 -11.36
C ASN A 17 14.34 -2.25 -10.84
N PRO A 18 15.35 -2.55 -9.99
CA PRO A 18 16.18 -1.53 -9.38
C PRO A 18 16.97 -0.80 -10.47
N GLN A 19 16.96 0.52 -10.40
CA GLN A 19 17.94 1.30 -11.16
C GLN A 19 19.33 1.02 -10.56
N ARG A 20 20.38 1.16 -11.37
CA ARG A 20 21.74 1.04 -10.85
C ARG A 20 21.89 1.92 -9.61
N ASP A 21 22.36 1.35 -8.50
CA ASP A 21 22.61 2.01 -7.22
C ASP A 21 21.37 2.46 -6.42
N GLU A 22 20.20 1.91 -6.70
CA GLU A 22 19.00 2.16 -5.92
C GLU A 22 18.91 1.21 -4.71
N THR A 23 18.71 1.75 -3.50
CA THR A 23 18.62 0.96 -2.27
C THR A 23 17.20 0.94 -1.71
N LEU A 24 16.75 -0.26 -1.31
CA LEU A 24 15.46 -0.44 -0.64
C LEU A 24 15.59 -0.02 0.83
N LEU A 25 14.81 0.98 1.24
CA LEU A 25 14.77 1.48 2.63
C LEU A 25 13.68 0.80 3.45
N TRP A 26 12.55 0.49 2.82
CA TRP A 26 11.43 -0.15 3.48
C TRP A 26 10.50 -0.82 2.48
N GLN A 27 9.88 -1.91 2.94
CA GLN A 27 8.83 -2.64 2.21
C GLN A 27 7.71 -2.99 3.17
N GLY A 28 6.46 -2.88 2.69
CA GLY A 28 5.29 -3.25 3.46
C GLY A 28 4.09 -3.63 2.60
N LYS A 29 3.09 -4.21 3.27
CA LYS A 29 1.79 -4.54 2.69
C LYS A 29 0.70 -3.98 3.60
N PRO A 30 -0.47 -3.61 3.04
CA PRO A 30 -1.60 -3.20 3.86
C PRO A 30 -2.16 -4.38 4.66
N ASP A 31 -2.70 -4.09 5.85
CA ASP A 31 -3.49 -5.04 6.60
C ASP A 31 -4.91 -5.10 6.06
N ALA A 32 -5.42 -6.31 5.78
CA ALA A 32 -6.72 -6.50 5.14
C ALA A 32 -7.89 -6.04 6.02
N LEU A 33 -7.84 -6.31 7.35
CA LEU A 33 -8.93 -5.94 8.26
C LEU A 33 -8.97 -4.42 8.49
N VAL A 34 -7.80 -3.80 8.58
CA VAL A 34 -7.70 -2.34 8.70
C VAL A 34 -8.16 -1.69 7.41
N LEU A 35 -7.78 -2.23 6.25
CA LEU A 35 -8.21 -1.74 4.93
C LEU A 35 -9.74 -1.84 4.76
N ALA A 36 -10.36 -2.95 5.20
CA ALA A 36 -11.81 -3.09 5.20
C ALA A 36 -12.51 -2.00 6.03
N ARG A 37 -11.93 -1.63 7.16
CA ARG A 37 -12.49 -0.60 8.05
C ARG A 37 -12.28 0.81 7.53
N THR A 38 -11.12 1.11 6.96
CA THR A 38 -10.71 2.48 6.58
C THR A 38 -11.06 2.81 5.14
N ALA A 39 -10.72 1.94 4.18
CA ALA A 39 -10.96 2.17 2.76
C ALA A 39 -12.39 1.83 2.36
N PHE A 40 -12.88 0.67 2.77
CA PHE A 40 -14.21 0.16 2.40
C PHE A 40 -15.30 0.56 3.39
N ARG A 41 -14.92 1.22 4.51
CA ARG A 41 -15.87 1.70 5.54
C ARG A 41 -16.82 0.62 6.07
N ALA A 42 -16.36 -0.61 6.19
CA ALA A 42 -17.19 -1.76 6.56
C ALA A 42 -17.99 -1.55 7.85
N ARG A 43 -17.46 -0.78 8.84
CA ARG A 43 -18.19 -0.44 10.08
C ARG A 43 -19.41 0.42 9.82
N ILE A 44 -19.35 1.39 8.90
CA ILE A 44 -20.47 2.26 8.56
C ILE A 44 -21.54 1.45 7.83
N VAL A 45 -21.12 0.58 6.92
CA VAL A 45 -22.04 -0.33 6.19
C VAL A 45 -22.72 -1.30 7.17
N ALA A 46 -21.98 -1.85 8.14
CA ALA A 46 -22.57 -2.70 9.19
C ALA A 46 -23.62 -1.94 10.01
N GLY A 47 -23.29 -0.73 10.45
CA GLY A 47 -24.25 0.12 11.19
C GLY A 47 -25.50 0.44 10.38
N TYR A 48 -25.35 0.73 9.09
CA TYR A 48 -26.47 0.98 8.18
C TYR A 48 -27.41 -0.24 8.08
N PHE A 49 -26.87 -1.44 7.81
CA PHE A 49 -27.70 -2.64 7.71
C PHE A 49 -28.31 -3.05 9.05
N LEU A 50 -27.61 -2.83 10.17
CA LEU A 50 -28.19 -3.04 11.50
C LEU A 50 -29.38 -2.11 11.76
N ALA A 51 -29.27 -0.84 11.41
CA ALA A 51 -30.38 0.11 11.50
C ALA A 51 -31.58 -0.28 10.63
N LEU A 52 -31.32 -0.71 9.38
CA LEU A 52 -32.38 -1.19 8.49
C LEU A 52 -33.02 -2.47 9.02
N THR A 53 -32.27 -3.41 9.59
CA THR A 53 -32.79 -4.63 10.21
C THR A 53 -33.69 -4.29 11.38
N ALA A 54 -33.25 -3.37 12.26
CA ALA A 54 -34.07 -2.91 13.37
C ALA A 54 -35.37 -2.23 12.91
N LEU A 55 -35.29 -1.39 11.89
CA LEU A 55 -36.46 -0.74 11.29
C LEU A 55 -37.43 -1.77 10.68
N ALA A 56 -36.90 -2.75 9.98
CA ALA A 56 -37.70 -3.84 9.40
C ALA A 56 -38.39 -4.70 10.46
N LEU A 57 -37.77 -4.92 11.63
CA LEU A 57 -38.40 -5.61 12.76
C LEU A 57 -39.62 -4.85 13.29
N VAL A 58 -39.51 -3.51 13.36
CA VAL A 58 -40.59 -2.69 13.89
C VAL A 58 -41.76 -2.56 12.93
N PHE A 59 -41.51 -2.37 11.63
CA PHE A 59 -42.52 -2.05 10.63
C PHE A 59 -42.82 -3.17 9.62
N GLY A 60 -41.87 -4.02 9.33
CA GLY A 60 -41.95 -5.05 8.27
C GLY A 60 -42.04 -6.49 8.77
N GLY A 61 -42.01 -6.70 10.08
CA GLY A 61 -42.03 -8.02 10.66
C GLY A 61 -40.74 -8.83 10.48
N GLY A 62 -40.71 -10.04 11.06
CA GLY A 62 -39.50 -10.87 11.13
C GLY A 62 -38.89 -11.27 9.79
N THR A 63 -39.73 -11.52 8.77
CA THR A 63 -39.26 -11.89 7.41
C THR A 63 -38.46 -10.76 6.78
N GLY A 64 -38.93 -9.51 6.84
CA GLY A 64 -38.24 -8.34 6.31
C GLY A 64 -36.88 -8.13 7.02
N ALA A 65 -36.84 -8.31 8.32
CA ALA A 65 -35.62 -8.19 9.10
C ALA A 65 -34.57 -9.25 8.73
N ILE A 66 -35.00 -10.49 8.50
CA ILE A 66 -34.09 -11.57 8.06
C ILE A 66 -33.48 -11.23 6.69
N PHE A 67 -34.26 -10.74 5.74
CA PHE A 67 -33.74 -10.31 4.44
C PHE A 67 -32.73 -9.19 4.56
N MET A 68 -32.97 -8.16 5.38
CA MET A 68 -32.05 -7.06 5.61
C MET A 68 -30.76 -7.54 6.29
N LEU A 69 -30.85 -8.43 7.25
CA LEU A 69 -29.69 -9.03 7.91
C LEU A 69 -28.83 -9.82 6.93
N LEU A 70 -29.44 -10.69 6.13
CA LEU A 70 -28.73 -11.51 5.15
C LEU A 70 -28.07 -10.63 4.07
N ALA A 71 -28.77 -9.60 3.58
CA ALA A 71 -28.19 -8.62 2.66
C ALA A 71 -27.00 -7.90 3.26
N GLY A 72 -27.08 -7.50 4.53
CA GLY A 72 -25.99 -6.88 5.27
C GLY A 72 -24.77 -7.80 5.41
N LEU A 73 -25.00 -9.06 5.79
CA LEU A 73 -23.93 -10.06 5.90
C LEU A 73 -23.26 -10.33 4.55
N ALA A 74 -24.04 -10.47 3.48
CA ALA A 74 -23.51 -10.66 2.13
C ALA A 74 -22.66 -9.45 1.68
N THR A 75 -23.17 -8.23 1.91
CA THR A 75 -22.42 -7.01 1.59
C THR A 75 -21.12 -6.93 2.37
N LEU A 76 -21.14 -7.21 3.67
CA LEU A 76 -19.93 -7.22 4.49
C LEU A 76 -18.92 -8.28 4.05
N ALA A 77 -19.39 -9.48 3.67
CA ALA A 77 -18.55 -10.53 3.14
C ALA A 77 -17.85 -10.10 1.84
N ILE A 78 -18.57 -9.44 0.93
CA ILE A 78 -18.01 -8.88 -0.31
C ILE A 78 -16.95 -7.81 0.01
N LEU A 79 -17.26 -6.85 0.90
CA LEU A 79 -16.30 -5.78 1.27
C LEU A 79 -15.02 -6.33 1.90
N HIS A 80 -15.14 -7.32 2.79
CA HIS A 80 -13.98 -7.97 3.39
C HIS A 80 -13.20 -8.80 2.36
N GLY A 81 -13.89 -9.48 1.45
CA GLY A 81 -13.27 -10.19 0.33
C GLY A 81 -12.46 -9.26 -0.57
N LEU A 82 -13.04 -8.11 -0.97
CA LEU A 82 -12.34 -7.08 -1.76
C LEU A 82 -11.14 -6.50 -1.01
N ALA A 83 -11.29 -6.21 0.29
CA ALA A 83 -10.19 -5.71 1.11
C ALA A 83 -9.06 -6.74 1.23
N TYR A 84 -9.40 -8.02 1.39
CA TYR A 84 -8.43 -9.11 1.43
C TYR A 84 -7.68 -9.26 0.09
N LEU A 85 -8.40 -9.27 -1.02
CA LEU A 85 -7.80 -9.32 -2.37
C LEU A 85 -6.87 -8.11 -2.60
N SER A 86 -7.34 -6.91 -2.29
CA SER A 86 -6.54 -5.69 -2.41
C SER A 86 -5.28 -5.75 -1.54
N ALA A 87 -5.38 -6.18 -0.29
CA ALA A 87 -4.24 -6.30 0.60
C ALA A 87 -3.23 -7.35 0.12
N ARG A 88 -3.71 -8.44 -0.46
CA ARG A 88 -2.86 -9.52 -0.96
C ARG A 88 -2.07 -9.13 -2.21
N THR A 89 -2.66 -8.35 -3.08
CA THR A 89 -2.06 -7.91 -4.36
C THR A 89 -1.28 -6.60 -4.24
N THR A 90 -1.37 -5.91 -3.11
CA THR A 90 -0.69 -4.63 -2.91
C THR A 90 0.64 -4.81 -2.19
N THR A 91 1.67 -4.13 -2.71
CA THR A 91 2.98 -4.03 -2.07
C THR A 91 3.48 -2.59 -2.19
N TYR A 92 3.96 -2.04 -1.09
CA TYR A 92 4.58 -0.73 -1.03
C TYR A 92 6.09 -0.88 -0.85
N LEU A 93 6.86 -0.12 -1.60
CA LEU A 93 8.31 -0.07 -1.53
C LEU A 93 8.74 1.39 -1.40
N LEU A 94 9.63 1.65 -0.46
CA LEU A 94 10.31 2.94 -0.32
C LEU A 94 11.78 2.71 -0.60
N THR A 95 12.31 3.46 -1.56
CA THR A 95 13.73 3.46 -1.90
C THR A 95 14.35 4.82 -1.57
N ASP A 96 15.63 4.95 -1.76
CA ASP A 96 16.37 6.22 -1.64
C ASP A 96 16.08 7.22 -2.78
N ARG A 97 15.30 6.80 -3.83
CA ARG A 97 14.99 7.63 -5.00
C ARG A 97 13.50 7.81 -5.27
N ARG A 98 12.66 6.84 -4.90
CA ARG A 98 11.23 6.83 -5.22
C ARG A 98 10.40 6.02 -4.24
N VAL A 99 9.11 6.29 -4.22
CA VAL A 99 8.09 5.41 -3.63
C VAL A 99 7.44 4.62 -4.76
N ILE A 100 7.36 3.30 -4.60
CA ILE A 100 6.73 2.40 -5.57
C ILE A 100 5.49 1.80 -4.91
N LEU A 101 4.34 2.00 -5.54
CA LEU A 101 3.09 1.36 -5.16
C LEU A 101 2.75 0.33 -6.22
N HIS A 102 2.88 -0.94 -5.88
CA HIS A 102 2.36 -2.02 -6.69
C HIS A 102 0.95 -2.34 -6.19
N ILE A 103 -0.05 -1.99 -6.97
CA ILE A 103 -1.47 -2.10 -6.62
C ILE A 103 -2.24 -2.76 -7.75
N GLY A 104 -3.28 -3.50 -7.42
CA GLY A 104 -4.21 -4.03 -8.40
C GLY A 104 -4.94 -5.27 -7.92
N MET A 105 -6.28 -5.20 -7.91
CA MET A 105 -7.14 -6.37 -7.64
C MET A 105 -7.46 -7.13 -8.92
N ALA A 106 -7.71 -6.42 -10.04
CA ALA A 106 -8.05 -6.99 -11.33
C ALA A 106 -6.96 -6.72 -12.38
N ILE A 107 -6.35 -5.54 -12.34
CA ILE A 107 -5.26 -5.12 -13.22
C ILE A 107 -4.11 -4.67 -12.34
N GLU A 108 -3.01 -5.39 -12.41
CA GLU A 108 -1.79 -5.02 -11.68
C GLU A 108 -1.18 -3.76 -12.28
N LYS A 109 -0.91 -2.79 -11.44
CA LYS A 109 -0.28 -1.53 -11.83
C LYS A 109 0.81 -1.13 -10.85
N THR A 110 1.95 -0.75 -11.41
CA THR A 110 3.06 -0.20 -10.64
C THR A 110 3.12 1.31 -10.84
N ILE A 111 2.94 2.04 -9.75
CA ILE A 111 3.05 3.50 -9.73
C ILE A 111 4.40 3.83 -9.12
N ASN A 112 5.21 4.55 -9.89
CA ASN A 112 6.51 5.04 -9.45
C ASN A 112 6.39 6.54 -9.17
N LEU A 113 6.61 6.94 -7.93
CA LEU A 113 6.61 8.34 -7.50
C LEU A 113 8.02 8.73 -7.05
N PRO A 114 8.80 9.45 -7.87
CA PRO A 114 10.12 9.95 -7.48
C PRO A 114 10.05 10.84 -6.24
N LEU A 115 11.02 10.74 -5.32
CA LEU A 115 11.03 11.53 -4.08
C LEU A 115 11.04 13.04 -4.34
N ARG A 116 11.67 13.49 -5.43
CA ARG A 116 11.66 14.89 -5.88
C ARG A 116 10.26 15.43 -6.22
N GLN A 117 9.33 14.53 -6.56
CA GLN A 117 7.96 14.87 -6.92
C GLN A 117 6.99 14.81 -5.73
N ILE A 118 7.49 14.50 -4.54
CA ILE A 118 6.71 14.51 -3.31
C ILE A 118 6.84 15.88 -2.67
N GLY A 119 5.77 16.68 -2.74
CA GLY A 119 5.71 18.00 -2.11
C GLY A 119 5.44 17.89 -0.61
N ALA A 120 4.54 16.99 -0.21
CA ALA A 120 4.21 16.74 1.18
C ALA A 120 3.77 15.27 1.41
N ALA A 121 3.94 14.80 2.64
CA ALA A 121 3.43 13.51 3.08
C ALA A 121 2.59 13.71 4.35
N HIS A 122 1.34 13.26 4.32
CA HIS A 122 0.40 13.41 5.43
C HIS A 122 0.16 12.08 6.12
N LEU A 123 0.63 11.96 7.35
CA LEU A 123 0.37 10.80 8.21
C LEU A 123 -0.98 10.96 8.91
N SER A 124 -1.80 9.92 8.85
CA SER A 124 -3.05 9.79 9.61
C SER A 124 -3.03 8.50 10.41
N ASP A 125 -3.05 8.60 11.73
CA ASP A 125 -3.18 7.44 12.61
C ASP A 125 -4.60 6.87 12.53
N LYS A 126 -4.69 5.54 12.44
CA LYS A 126 -5.98 4.80 12.39
C LYS A 126 -6.21 3.95 13.65
N GLY A 127 -5.34 4.10 14.64
CA GLY A 127 -5.36 3.33 15.88
C GLY A 127 -4.78 1.92 15.75
N GLY A 128 -4.44 1.33 16.88
CA GLY A 128 -3.88 -0.03 16.92
C GLY A 128 -2.50 -0.17 16.28
N GLY A 129 -1.74 0.91 16.17
CA GLY A 129 -0.43 0.90 15.52
C GLY A 129 -0.48 0.92 13.99
N TYR A 130 -1.64 1.17 13.39
CA TYR A 130 -1.82 1.28 11.96
C TYR A 130 -2.06 2.73 11.53
N GLY A 131 -1.57 3.10 10.37
CA GLY A 131 -1.80 4.42 9.81
C GLY A 131 -1.90 4.44 8.30
N GLU A 132 -2.16 5.63 7.79
CA GLU A 132 -2.22 5.94 6.37
C GLU A 132 -1.27 7.09 6.07
N ILE A 133 -0.51 7.00 4.98
CA ILE A 133 0.41 8.05 4.54
C ILE A 133 -0.03 8.49 3.15
N ALA A 134 -0.61 9.68 3.04
CA ALA A 134 -0.98 10.27 1.77
C ALA A 134 0.21 11.04 1.20
N LEU A 135 0.53 10.77 -0.05
CA LEU A 135 1.63 11.42 -0.78
C LEU A 135 1.03 12.51 -1.66
N GLU A 136 1.40 13.74 -1.41
CA GLU A 136 0.98 14.89 -2.21
C GLU A 136 2.05 15.16 -3.26
N PRO A 137 1.74 14.96 -4.57
CA PRO A 137 2.67 15.28 -5.62
C PRO A 137 2.93 16.79 -5.71
N ALA A 138 4.17 17.19 -5.94
CA ALA A 138 4.57 18.59 -6.08
C ALA A 138 4.10 19.23 -7.40
N ALA A 139 3.84 18.40 -8.41
CA ALA A 139 3.32 18.83 -9.73
C ALA A 139 2.00 18.12 -10.03
N GLU A 140 1.21 18.71 -10.92
CA GLU A 140 -0.01 18.08 -11.42
C GLU A 140 0.33 16.78 -12.15
N HIS A 141 -0.15 15.66 -11.63
CA HIS A 141 -0.05 14.36 -12.26
C HIS A 141 -1.40 13.89 -12.76
N THR A 142 -1.42 13.38 -13.98
CA THR A 142 -2.60 12.77 -14.63
C THR A 142 -2.88 11.34 -14.12
N LEU A 143 -2.71 11.10 -12.81
CA LEU A 143 -3.07 9.83 -12.21
C LEU A 143 -4.59 9.80 -12.02
N GLY A 144 -5.29 8.94 -12.76
CA GLY A 144 -6.74 8.78 -12.59
C GLY A 144 -7.09 8.24 -11.20
N TYR A 145 -8.10 8.82 -10.55
CA TYR A 145 -8.57 8.37 -9.23
C TYR A 145 -8.95 6.88 -9.22
N ALA A 146 -9.65 6.41 -10.26
CA ALA A 146 -10.05 5.01 -10.40
C ALA A 146 -8.86 4.03 -10.47
N LEU A 147 -7.73 4.49 -11.03
CA LEU A 147 -6.51 3.68 -11.13
C LEU A 147 -5.79 3.53 -9.78
N LEU A 148 -5.97 4.50 -8.89
CA LEU A 148 -5.39 4.50 -7.55
C LEU A 148 -6.29 3.79 -6.55
N TRP A 149 -7.59 3.68 -6.82
CA TRP A 149 -8.54 3.09 -5.88
C TRP A 149 -8.20 1.62 -5.57
N PRO A 150 -8.27 1.17 -4.30
CA PRO A 150 -8.65 1.87 -3.07
C PRO A 150 -7.53 2.66 -2.38
N HIS A 151 -6.35 2.80 -3.00
CA HIS A 151 -5.14 3.45 -2.46
C HIS A 151 -5.04 4.94 -2.85
N ALA A 152 -6.17 5.59 -3.11
CA ALA A 152 -6.28 7.03 -3.30
C ALA A 152 -6.73 7.73 -2.02
N ARG A 153 -6.25 8.97 -1.79
CA ARG A 153 -6.79 9.81 -0.73
C ARG A 153 -8.24 10.17 -1.04
N PRO A 154 -9.21 9.93 -0.13
CA PRO A 154 -10.61 10.21 -0.37
C PRO A 154 -10.85 11.71 -0.58
N TRP A 155 -11.89 12.04 -1.36
CA TRP A 155 -12.34 13.40 -1.65
C TRP A 155 -11.37 14.29 -2.45
N ARG A 156 -10.32 13.70 -3.04
CA ARG A 156 -9.35 14.38 -3.92
C ARG A 156 -9.46 13.85 -5.35
N TYR A 157 -10.61 14.11 -5.99
CA TYR A 157 -10.91 13.58 -7.34
C TYR A 157 -10.19 14.32 -8.45
N ALA A 158 -10.06 15.66 -8.33
CA ALA A 158 -9.40 16.50 -9.33
C ALA A 158 -7.88 16.28 -9.36
N HIS A 159 -7.27 16.14 -8.18
CA HIS A 159 -5.82 15.90 -8.02
C HIS A 159 -5.62 14.66 -7.15
N PRO A 160 -5.75 13.46 -7.72
CA PRO A 160 -5.66 12.22 -6.98
C PRO A 160 -4.29 12.04 -6.32
N GLN A 161 -4.29 11.84 -5.01
CA GLN A 161 -3.08 11.64 -4.22
C GLN A 161 -2.92 10.16 -3.91
N PRO A 162 -1.81 9.54 -4.34
CA PRO A 162 -1.48 8.17 -3.92
C PRO A 162 -1.36 8.08 -2.41
N MET A 163 -1.86 7.00 -1.83
CA MET A 163 -1.85 6.81 -0.39
C MET A 163 -1.46 5.39 0.00
N LEU A 164 -0.47 5.27 0.88
CA LEU A 164 -0.17 4.02 1.56
C LEU A 164 -1.22 3.83 2.65
N ARG A 165 -2.05 2.79 2.53
CA ARG A 165 -3.16 2.53 3.46
C ARG A 165 -2.91 1.32 4.33
N ALA A 166 -3.52 1.36 5.53
CA ALA A 166 -3.48 0.26 6.47
C ALA A 166 -2.05 -0.26 6.75
N VAL A 167 -1.09 0.68 6.84
CA VAL A 167 0.33 0.37 7.04
C VAL A 167 0.56 0.08 8.52
N PRO A 168 1.11 -1.10 8.87
CA PRO A 168 1.54 -1.36 10.24
C PRO A 168 2.73 -0.47 10.60
N ALA A 169 2.76 0.05 11.82
CA ALA A 169 3.79 0.95 12.32
C ALA A 169 4.04 2.14 11.36
N ALA A 170 2.97 2.84 10.96
CA ALA A 170 3.05 3.89 9.94
C ALA A 170 3.93 5.08 10.34
N SER A 171 4.04 5.42 11.64
CA SER A 171 4.88 6.53 12.11
C SER A 171 6.36 6.35 11.78
N PRO A 172 7.03 5.24 12.13
CA PRO A 172 8.41 5.02 11.71
C PRO A 172 8.59 4.97 10.19
N VAL A 173 7.57 4.54 9.43
CA VAL A 173 7.62 4.54 7.96
C VAL A 173 7.55 5.97 7.42
N ALA A 174 6.68 6.82 7.98
CA ALA A 174 6.59 8.23 7.62
C ALA A 174 7.89 8.98 7.94
N GLU A 175 8.53 8.69 9.08
CA GLU A 175 9.84 9.27 9.42
C GLU A 175 10.95 8.83 8.44
N LYS A 176 10.96 7.56 8.03
CA LYS A 176 11.90 7.08 7.01
C LYS A 176 11.68 7.78 5.68
N LEU A 177 10.41 7.94 5.27
CA LEU A 177 10.05 8.67 4.06
C LEU A 177 10.51 10.12 4.14
N ALA A 178 10.22 10.83 5.24
CA ALA A 178 10.62 12.21 5.43
C ALA A 178 12.15 12.38 5.35
N ARG A 179 12.90 11.48 5.99
CA ARG A 179 14.37 11.47 5.91
C ARG A 179 14.87 11.20 4.49
N ALA A 180 14.25 10.29 3.76
CA ALA A 180 14.62 9.99 2.36
C ALA A 180 14.36 11.18 1.44
N VAL A 181 13.22 11.86 1.59
CA VAL A 181 12.88 13.07 0.83
C VAL A 181 13.86 14.20 1.15
N ALA A 182 14.13 14.45 2.43
CA ALA A 182 15.08 15.50 2.86
C ALA A 182 16.51 15.24 2.34
N ALA A 183 16.99 13.99 2.44
CA ALA A 183 18.29 13.61 1.91
C ALA A 183 18.38 13.79 0.39
N HIS A 184 17.32 13.42 -0.34
CA HIS A 184 17.28 13.57 -1.79
C HIS A 184 17.30 15.06 -2.21
N GLN A 185 16.51 15.90 -1.52
CA GLN A 185 16.52 17.35 -1.75
C GLN A 185 17.86 18.01 -1.42
N ALA A 186 18.54 17.55 -0.35
CA ALA A 186 19.87 18.05 0.02
C ALA A 186 20.93 17.69 -1.04
N ILE A 187 20.83 16.50 -1.65
CA ILE A 187 21.69 16.12 -2.78
C ILE A 187 21.40 16.99 -4.00
N GLU A 188 20.15 17.26 -4.33
CA GLU A 188 19.76 18.12 -5.47
C GLU A 188 20.24 19.57 -5.27
N ARG A 189 20.28 20.07 -4.01
CA ARG A 189 20.83 21.40 -3.68
C ARG A 189 22.35 21.45 -3.64
N GLY A 190 23.03 20.32 -3.82
CA GLY A 190 24.49 20.21 -3.71
C GLY A 190 25.04 20.32 -2.30
N GLU A 191 24.21 20.21 -1.25
CA GLU A 191 24.60 20.26 0.15
C GLU A 191 25.21 18.93 0.62
N LEU A 192 24.85 17.82 -0.03
CA LEU A 192 25.38 16.49 0.23
C LEU A 192 25.95 15.91 -1.07
N PRO A 193 27.10 15.20 -1.01
CA PRO A 193 27.62 14.50 -2.17
C PRO A 193 26.65 13.39 -2.59
N ALA A 194 26.43 13.25 -3.91
CA ALA A 194 25.71 12.11 -4.44
C ALA A 194 26.40 10.83 -3.95
N ARG A 195 25.61 9.87 -3.45
CA ARG A 195 26.16 8.62 -2.91
C ARG A 195 26.99 7.92 -3.98
N THR A 196 28.27 7.69 -3.69
CA THR A 196 29.15 6.95 -4.58
C THR A 196 28.54 5.55 -4.80
N PRO A 197 28.48 5.04 -6.03
CA PRO A 197 27.95 3.73 -6.31
C PRO A 197 28.70 2.68 -5.48
N GLN A 198 27.98 1.93 -4.67
CA GLN A 198 28.57 0.79 -3.99
C GLN A 198 28.85 -0.28 -5.05
N PRO A 199 30.08 -0.78 -5.17
CA PRO A 199 30.40 -1.80 -6.16
C PRO A 199 29.41 -2.97 -6.00
N ALA A 200 28.78 -3.37 -7.09
CA ALA A 200 27.84 -4.48 -7.11
C ALA A 200 28.52 -5.68 -6.45
N LYS A 201 27.87 -6.27 -5.42
CA LYS A 201 28.34 -7.55 -4.87
C LYS A 201 28.54 -8.49 -6.05
N PRO A 202 29.72 -9.15 -6.17
CA PRO A 202 29.99 -10.07 -7.27
C PRO A 202 28.84 -11.09 -7.31
N ARG A 203 28.24 -11.22 -8.48
CA ARG A 203 27.27 -12.27 -8.77
C ARG A 203 28.01 -13.57 -8.53
N VAL A 204 27.63 -14.34 -7.54
CA VAL A 204 28.13 -15.69 -7.35
C VAL A 204 27.64 -16.46 -8.56
N GLU A 205 28.47 -16.56 -9.56
CA GLU A 205 28.30 -17.40 -10.74
C GLU A 205 28.25 -18.84 -10.24
N GLY A 206 27.18 -19.53 -10.57
CA GLY A 206 26.89 -20.86 -10.04
C GLY A 206 28.12 -21.80 -10.17
N ALA A 207 28.40 -22.49 -9.08
CA ALA A 207 29.36 -23.57 -9.08
C ALA A 207 29.05 -24.57 -10.22
N PRO A 208 30.04 -25.03 -10.98
CA PRO A 208 29.81 -26.03 -12.02
C PRO A 208 29.26 -27.31 -11.37
N VAL A 209 28.17 -27.82 -11.92
CA VAL A 209 27.66 -29.14 -11.58
C VAL A 209 28.61 -30.14 -12.19
N GLU A 210 29.59 -30.56 -11.39
CA GLU A 210 30.51 -31.60 -11.75
C GLU A 210 29.87 -32.97 -11.50
N GLY A 211 29.65 -33.72 -12.57
CA GLY A 211 29.78 -35.14 -12.61
C GLY A 211 28.67 -36.00 -12.06
N ALA A 212 27.87 -36.53 -12.94
CA ALA A 212 27.31 -37.86 -12.79
C ALA A 212 27.48 -38.61 -14.13
N LEU A 213 28.67 -39.16 -14.29
CA LEU A 213 28.90 -40.29 -15.18
C LEU A 213 29.74 -41.30 -14.41
N ALA A 214 29.08 -42.33 -13.88
CA ALA A 214 29.54 -43.68 -13.71
C ALA A 214 28.36 -44.55 -13.27
#